data_5225cbc6b833c193a599e3b61d0a6cc7
#
_entry.id   5225cbc6b833c193a599e3b61d0a6cc7
#
_cell.length_a   1.000
_cell.length_b   1.000
_cell.length_c   1.000
_cell.angle_alpha   90.00
_cell.angle_beta   90.00
_cell.angle_gamma   90.00
#
_symmetry.space_group_name_H-M   'P 1'
#
loop_
_entity.id
_entity.type
_entity.pdbx_description
1 polymer ?
#
loop_
_entity_poly.entity_id
_entity_poly.type
_entity_poly.pdbx_seq_one_letter_code
_entity_poly.pdbx_strand_id
1 'polypeptide(L)'
;MAAWSFYEGNEYVRAVAALDRFVELNPASEFAEYAYYLKALSYYEQIVDVERDAAMTQLAMQAFEELVRRFPQGTYSRDARLKIDLTRSHLAGKEMAVGRYYLNNNFYSAALRRFHVVIETYDTTNQVPEALHRSAEAYVALGLVEEARRMQKVAVFNYPGSIWTQHLNKLIVDPEKSAPQGLFARSVDAVTSIFD
;
A
#
# COMPACT_ATOMS: atom_id res chain seq x y z
N MET A 1 16.88 -10.08 29.35
CA MET A 1 17.77 -9.01 29.84
C MET A 1 18.68 -8.49 28.72
N ALA A 2 19.56 -9.29 28.11
CA ALA A 2 20.49 -8.79 27.07
C ALA A 2 19.80 -8.15 25.85
N ALA A 3 18.73 -8.78 25.31
CA ALA A 3 18.01 -8.24 24.17
C ALA A 3 17.39 -6.86 24.42
N TRP A 4 16.85 -6.64 25.61
CA TRP A 4 16.34 -5.33 26.02
C TRP A 4 17.45 -4.26 26.08
N SER A 5 18.62 -4.60 26.64
CA SER A 5 19.76 -3.68 26.69
C SER A 5 20.23 -3.28 25.28
N PHE A 6 20.23 -4.22 24.33
CA PHE A 6 20.54 -3.92 22.93
C PHE A 6 19.50 -3.00 22.29
N TYR A 7 18.21 -3.23 22.56
CA TYR A 7 17.13 -2.37 22.05
C TYR A 7 17.26 -0.94 22.59
N GLU A 8 17.41 -0.76 23.91
CA GLU A 8 17.60 0.55 24.54
C GLU A 8 18.88 1.26 24.06
N GLY A 9 19.91 0.50 23.70
CA GLY A 9 21.15 1.00 23.10
C GLY A 9 21.04 1.31 21.60
N ASN A 10 19.85 1.19 20.98
CA ASN A 10 19.64 1.30 19.53
C ASN A 10 20.45 0.30 18.69
N GLU A 11 20.92 -0.80 19.31
CA GLU A 11 21.62 -1.89 18.65
C GLU A 11 20.61 -2.92 18.10
N TYR A 12 19.68 -2.47 17.25
CA TYR A 12 18.50 -3.26 16.83
C TYR A 12 18.84 -4.60 16.18
N VAL A 13 19.90 -4.67 15.37
CA VAL A 13 20.34 -5.92 14.74
C VAL A 13 20.74 -6.97 15.81
N ARG A 14 21.45 -6.53 16.86
CA ARG A 14 21.84 -7.41 17.98
C ARG A 14 20.63 -7.79 18.83
N ALA A 15 19.71 -6.85 19.03
CA ALA A 15 18.45 -7.10 19.73
C ALA A 15 17.64 -8.20 19.02
N VAL A 16 17.44 -8.08 17.71
CA VAL A 16 16.72 -9.07 16.88
C VAL A 16 17.36 -10.44 16.99
N ALA A 17 18.69 -10.55 16.81
CA ALA A 17 19.40 -11.84 16.89
C ALA A 17 19.27 -12.49 18.28
N ALA A 18 19.33 -11.70 19.37
CA ALA A 18 19.15 -12.20 20.72
C ALA A 18 17.70 -12.64 21.01
N LEU A 19 16.71 -11.94 20.42
CA LEU A 19 15.28 -12.26 20.56
C LEU A 19 14.93 -13.52 19.76
N ASP A 20 15.44 -13.68 18.54
CA ASP A 20 15.25 -14.90 17.75
C ASP A 20 15.78 -16.13 18.51
N ARG A 21 17.00 -16.05 19.01
CA ARG A 21 17.57 -17.12 19.83
C ARG A 21 16.75 -17.40 21.10
N PHE A 22 16.21 -16.36 21.73
CA PHE A 22 15.39 -16.54 22.93
C PHE A 22 14.10 -17.30 22.61
N VAL A 23 13.36 -16.94 21.56
CA VAL A 23 12.09 -17.59 21.21
C VAL A 23 12.28 -19.00 20.67
N GLU A 24 13.42 -19.28 20.01
CA GLU A 24 13.79 -20.64 19.58
C GLU A 24 14.03 -21.56 20.77
N LEU A 25 14.74 -21.08 21.78
CA LEU A 25 15.11 -21.89 22.97
C LEU A 25 13.98 -21.97 24.00
N ASN A 26 13.08 -20.99 24.04
CA ASN A 26 12.03 -20.86 25.06
C ASN A 26 10.65 -20.54 24.45
N PRO A 27 10.10 -21.34 23.52
CA PRO A 27 8.88 -21.02 22.80
C PRO A 27 7.63 -20.94 23.69
N ALA A 28 7.64 -21.63 24.84
CA ALA A 28 6.54 -21.64 25.80
C ALA A 28 6.74 -20.67 26.97
N SER A 29 7.73 -19.79 26.91
CA SER A 29 7.98 -18.80 27.97
C SER A 29 6.85 -17.78 28.06
N GLU A 30 6.51 -17.33 29.27
CA GLU A 30 5.61 -16.19 29.49
C GLU A 30 6.11 -14.89 28.84
N PHE A 31 7.43 -14.78 28.59
CA PHE A 31 8.06 -13.65 27.92
C PHE A 31 8.10 -13.80 26.39
N ALA A 32 7.62 -14.90 25.82
CA ALA A 32 7.68 -15.12 24.38
C ALA A 32 6.90 -14.06 23.61
N GLU A 33 5.69 -13.70 24.04
CA GLU A 33 4.90 -12.63 23.42
C GLU A 33 5.66 -11.30 23.40
N TYR A 34 6.23 -10.91 24.53
CA TYR A 34 7.03 -9.70 24.62
C TYR A 34 8.28 -9.73 23.71
N ALA A 35 8.92 -10.89 23.61
CA ALA A 35 10.08 -11.06 22.73
C ALA A 35 9.72 -10.87 21.25
N TYR A 36 8.60 -11.43 20.78
CA TYR A 36 8.09 -11.18 19.43
C TYR A 36 7.74 -9.72 19.21
N TYR A 37 7.12 -9.07 20.18
CA TYR A 37 6.77 -7.66 20.10
C TYR A 37 8.02 -6.76 20.02
N LEU A 38 9.01 -6.99 20.88
CA LEU A 38 10.26 -6.23 20.90
C LEU A 38 11.07 -6.42 19.61
N LYS A 39 11.05 -7.64 19.03
CA LYS A 39 11.61 -7.91 17.69
C LYS A 39 10.94 -7.06 16.62
N ALA A 40 9.61 -7.03 16.59
CA ALA A 40 8.86 -6.22 15.63
C ALA A 40 9.15 -4.72 15.81
N LEU A 41 9.20 -4.23 17.05
CA LEU A 41 9.62 -2.86 17.36
C LEU A 41 11.05 -2.58 16.89
N SER A 42 11.98 -3.51 17.08
CA SER A 42 13.37 -3.34 16.63
C SER A 42 13.48 -3.12 15.13
N TYR A 43 12.62 -3.73 14.31
CA TYR A 43 12.54 -3.42 12.88
C TYR A 43 11.84 -2.09 12.62
N TYR A 44 10.78 -1.80 13.38
CA TYR A 44 9.97 -0.59 13.21
C TYR A 44 10.76 0.70 13.49
N GLU A 45 11.56 0.71 14.57
CA GLU A 45 12.39 1.86 14.94
C GLU A 45 13.53 2.16 13.93
N GLN A 46 13.86 1.21 13.07
CA GLN A 46 14.82 1.39 11.99
C GLN A 46 14.22 2.06 10.74
N ILE A 47 12.91 2.30 10.72
CA ILE A 47 12.25 2.98 9.62
C ILE A 47 12.48 4.50 9.78
N VAL A 48 13.49 5.03 9.12
CA VAL A 48 13.79 6.47 9.11
C VAL A 48 12.89 7.18 8.09
N ASP A 49 12.71 6.56 6.93
CA ASP A 49 11.87 7.06 5.84
C ASP A 49 11.17 5.87 5.15
N VAL A 50 9.84 5.83 5.24
CA VAL A 50 9.03 4.74 4.69
C VAL A 50 9.19 4.62 3.17
N GLU A 51 9.39 5.74 2.48
CA GLU A 51 9.60 5.73 1.03
C GLU A 51 10.96 5.11 0.66
N ARG A 52 11.95 5.28 1.50
CA ARG A 52 13.32 4.85 1.29
C ARG A 52 13.57 3.44 1.84
N ASP A 53 13.00 3.15 3.02
CA ASP A 53 13.30 1.94 3.80
C ASP A 53 12.21 0.86 3.69
N ALA A 54 11.69 0.64 2.47
CA ALA A 54 10.62 -0.32 2.21
C ALA A 54 10.93 -1.75 2.73
N ALA A 55 12.20 -2.16 2.75
CA ALA A 55 12.60 -3.47 3.25
C ALA A 55 12.40 -3.58 4.78
N MET A 56 12.83 -2.56 5.55
CA MET A 56 12.63 -2.53 7.01
C MET A 56 11.15 -2.41 7.36
N THR A 57 10.40 -1.58 6.62
CA THR A 57 8.95 -1.47 6.77
C THR A 57 8.25 -2.81 6.58
N GLN A 58 8.66 -3.59 5.58
CA GLN A 58 8.09 -4.91 5.31
C GLN A 58 8.48 -5.94 6.39
N LEU A 59 9.73 -5.92 6.88
CA LEU A 59 10.16 -6.78 7.99
C LEU A 59 9.41 -6.47 9.28
N ALA A 60 9.21 -5.19 9.60
CA ALA A 60 8.43 -4.77 10.76
C ALA A 60 6.99 -5.28 10.66
N MET A 61 6.34 -5.09 9.50
CA MET A 61 4.97 -5.57 9.27
C MET A 61 4.87 -7.08 9.46
N GLN A 62 5.75 -7.86 8.83
CA GLN A 62 5.77 -9.32 8.94
C GLN A 62 5.98 -9.79 10.39
N ALA A 63 6.86 -9.13 11.15
CA ALA A 63 7.12 -9.46 12.54
C ALA A 63 5.92 -9.15 13.44
N PHE A 64 5.19 -8.04 13.22
CA PHE A 64 3.95 -7.74 13.91
C PHE A 64 2.84 -8.72 13.53
N GLU A 65 2.70 -9.09 12.26
CA GLU A 65 1.72 -10.08 11.80
C GLU A 65 2.01 -11.47 12.43
N GLU A 66 3.27 -11.85 12.57
CA GLU A 66 3.65 -13.08 13.26
C GLU A 66 3.25 -13.05 14.74
N LEU A 67 3.51 -11.94 15.43
CA LEU A 67 3.07 -11.75 16.82
C LEU A 67 1.56 -11.92 16.95
N VAL A 68 0.77 -11.23 16.15
CA VAL A 68 -0.71 -11.28 16.21
C VAL A 68 -1.24 -12.68 15.88
N ARG A 69 -0.61 -13.41 14.97
CA ARG A 69 -0.96 -14.76 14.61
C ARG A 69 -0.69 -15.76 15.77
N ARG A 70 0.42 -15.60 16.46
CA ARG A 70 0.82 -16.48 17.59
C ARG A 70 0.05 -16.17 18.86
N PHE A 71 -0.21 -14.90 19.11
CA PHE A 71 -0.81 -14.40 20.35
C PHE A 71 -2.02 -13.51 20.04
N PRO A 72 -3.12 -14.03 19.44
CA PRO A 72 -4.22 -13.22 18.93
C PRO A 72 -4.95 -12.41 20.01
N GLN A 73 -4.92 -12.88 21.26
CA GLN A 73 -5.49 -12.22 22.44
C GLN A 73 -4.44 -11.68 23.41
N GLY A 74 -3.21 -11.59 22.96
CA GLY A 74 -2.09 -11.16 23.78
C GLY A 74 -2.15 -9.68 24.13
N THR A 75 -1.42 -9.30 25.15
CA THR A 75 -1.35 -7.93 25.68
C THR A 75 -0.84 -6.94 24.62
N TYR A 76 0.14 -7.34 23.82
CA TYR A 76 0.77 -6.51 22.79
C TYR A 76 0.08 -6.58 21.43
N SER A 77 -0.83 -7.52 21.23
CA SER A 77 -1.49 -7.76 19.94
C SER A 77 -2.38 -6.61 19.48
N ARG A 78 -2.97 -5.83 20.39
CA ARG A 78 -3.75 -4.65 20.05
C ARG A 78 -2.88 -3.55 19.43
N ASP A 79 -1.76 -3.25 20.07
CA ASP A 79 -0.80 -2.24 19.57
C ASP A 79 -0.15 -2.71 18.26
N ALA A 80 0.20 -3.99 18.18
CA ALA A 80 0.74 -4.58 16.95
C ALA A 80 -0.21 -4.42 15.75
N ARG A 81 -1.52 -4.63 15.92
CA ARG A 81 -2.51 -4.40 14.85
C ARG A 81 -2.53 -2.96 14.39
N LEU A 82 -2.50 -1.99 15.31
CA LEU A 82 -2.42 -0.57 14.94
C LEU A 82 -1.15 -0.24 14.14
N LYS A 83 -0.01 -0.85 14.53
CA LYS A 83 1.25 -0.67 13.80
C LYS A 83 1.23 -1.34 12.43
N ILE A 84 0.60 -2.50 12.29
CA ILE A 84 0.35 -3.15 10.98
C ILE A 84 -0.46 -2.22 10.08
N ASP A 85 -1.59 -1.70 10.56
CA ASP A 85 -2.45 -0.82 9.77
C ASP A 85 -1.74 0.46 9.34
N LEU A 86 -0.95 1.05 10.23
CA LEU A 86 -0.14 2.22 9.93
C LEU A 86 0.92 1.90 8.87
N THR A 87 1.64 0.80 9.04
CA THR A 87 2.68 0.36 8.11
C THR A 87 2.11 0.04 6.72
N ARG A 88 0.95 -0.63 6.66
CA ARG A 88 0.22 -0.88 5.42
C ARG A 88 -0.19 0.42 4.72
N SER A 89 -0.69 1.38 5.48
CA SER A 89 -1.08 2.70 4.94
C SER A 89 0.12 3.46 4.36
N HIS A 90 1.27 3.38 4.99
CA HIS A 90 2.51 3.98 4.49
C HIS A 90 2.99 3.31 3.19
N LEU A 91 3.02 1.97 3.13
CA LEU A 91 3.39 1.23 1.93
C LEU A 91 2.43 1.51 0.77
N ALA A 92 1.12 1.54 1.04
CA ALA A 92 0.11 1.94 0.05
C ALA A 92 0.36 3.36 -0.45
N GLY A 93 0.65 4.31 0.45
CA GLY A 93 0.98 5.70 0.10
C GLY A 93 2.17 5.83 -0.84
N LYS A 94 3.22 5.02 -0.63
CA LYS A 94 4.38 4.94 -1.52
C LYS A 94 3.98 4.46 -2.92
N GLU A 95 3.23 3.36 -3.02
CA GLU A 95 2.76 2.86 -4.33
C GLU A 95 1.87 3.89 -5.03
N MET A 96 1.02 4.59 -4.27
CA MET A 96 0.20 5.70 -4.79
C MET A 96 1.04 6.85 -5.32
N ALA A 97 2.10 7.26 -4.62
CA ALA A 97 2.99 8.33 -5.06
C ALA A 97 3.67 7.99 -6.39
N VAL A 98 4.21 6.77 -6.50
CA VAL A 98 4.82 6.26 -7.74
C VAL A 98 3.78 6.13 -8.85
N GLY A 99 2.58 5.63 -8.54
CA GLY A 99 1.48 5.51 -9.50
C GLY A 99 1.06 6.87 -10.06
N ARG A 100 0.88 7.89 -9.20
CA ARG A 100 0.57 9.27 -9.62
C ARG A 100 1.67 9.87 -10.48
N TYR A 101 2.94 9.62 -10.16
CA TYR A 101 4.06 10.07 -11.00
C TYR A 101 3.98 9.49 -12.40
N TYR A 102 3.75 8.16 -12.54
CA TYR A 102 3.59 7.53 -13.85
C TYR A 102 2.35 8.03 -14.59
N LEU A 103 1.22 8.21 -13.90
CA LEU A 103 -0.02 8.72 -14.50
C LEU A 103 0.18 10.13 -15.08
N ASN A 104 0.82 11.03 -14.32
CA ASN A 104 1.10 12.41 -14.73
C ASN A 104 2.09 12.50 -15.92
N ASN A 105 2.91 11.48 -16.11
CA ASN A 105 3.83 11.38 -17.24
C ASN A 105 3.28 10.51 -18.39
N ASN A 106 1.99 10.19 -18.37
CA ASN A 106 1.29 9.40 -19.41
C ASN A 106 1.79 7.94 -19.54
N PHE A 107 2.49 7.41 -18.53
CA PHE A 107 2.89 6.00 -18.47
C PHE A 107 1.78 5.15 -17.85
N TYR A 108 0.61 5.11 -18.50
CA TYR A 108 -0.63 4.56 -17.96
C TYR A 108 -0.51 3.10 -17.51
N SER A 109 0.12 2.23 -18.30
CA SER A 109 0.31 0.83 -17.93
C SER A 109 1.22 0.65 -16.70
N ALA A 110 2.19 1.53 -16.51
CA ALA A 110 3.05 1.52 -15.32
C ALA A 110 2.27 2.04 -14.08
N ALA A 111 1.47 3.08 -14.26
CA ALA A 111 0.59 3.61 -13.22
C ALA A 111 -0.41 2.56 -12.75
N LEU A 112 -1.09 1.87 -13.68
CA LEU A 112 -2.03 0.79 -13.37
C LEU A 112 -1.42 -0.30 -12.51
N ARG A 113 -0.20 -0.74 -12.82
CA ARG A 113 0.49 -1.75 -12.00
C ARG A 113 0.66 -1.30 -10.54
N ARG A 114 0.97 -0.02 -10.31
CA ARG A 114 1.14 0.52 -8.96
C ARG A 114 -0.19 0.62 -8.22
N PHE A 115 -1.23 1.13 -8.87
CA PHE A 115 -2.56 1.22 -8.28
C PHE A 115 -3.17 -0.16 -7.99
N HIS A 116 -2.95 -1.17 -8.84
CA HIS A 116 -3.40 -2.54 -8.59
C HIS A 116 -2.72 -3.15 -7.36
N VAL A 117 -1.44 -2.89 -7.12
CA VAL A 117 -0.78 -3.30 -5.87
C VAL A 117 -1.52 -2.74 -4.65
N VAL A 118 -1.96 -1.47 -4.70
CA VAL A 118 -2.74 -0.87 -3.60
C VAL A 118 -4.09 -1.56 -3.42
N ILE A 119 -4.81 -1.81 -4.51
CA ILE A 119 -6.15 -2.41 -4.49
C ILE A 119 -6.10 -3.87 -4.01
N GLU A 120 -5.08 -4.64 -4.40
CA GLU A 120 -4.99 -6.07 -4.14
C GLU A 120 -4.25 -6.42 -2.85
N THR A 121 -3.19 -5.66 -2.51
CA THR A 121 -2.31 -5.98 -1.36
C THR A 121 -2.65 -5.14 -0.13
N TYR A 122 -3.09 -3.89 -0.35
CA TYR A 122 -3.36 -2.93 0.71
C TYR A 122 -4.86 -2.54 0.76
N ASP A 123 -5.73 -3.50 0.54
CA ASP A 123 -7.18 -3.39 0.37
C ASP A 123 -7.92 -2.79 1.58
N THR A 124 -7.32 -2.84 2.77
CA THR A 124 -7.88 -2.27 4.01
C THR A 124 -7.49 -0.81 4.25
N THR A 125 -6.66 -0.22 3.38
CA THR A 125 -6.17 1.14 3.57
C THR A 125 -7.11 2.19 2.98
N ASN A 126 -7.02 3.42 3.50
CA ASN A 126 -7.76 4.57 2.99
C ASN A 126 -7.28 5.06 1.60
N GLN A 127 -6.25 4.46 1.04
CA GLN A 127 -5.72 4.76 -0.29
C GLN A 127 -6.53 4.08 -1.42
N VAL A 128 -7.27 3.01 -1.12
CA VAL A 128 -7.98 2.22 -2.13
C VAL A 128 -9.01 3.02 -2.95
N PRO A 129 -9.83 3.89 -2.37
CA PRO A 129 -10.76 4.69 -3.17
C PRO A 129 -10.06 5.59 -4.20
N GLU A 130 -8.93 6.20 -3.83
CA GLU A 130 -8.11 6.96 -4.79
C GLU A 130 -7.49 6.05 -5.84
N ALA A 131 -6.95 4.89 -5.45
CA ALA A 131 -6.36 3.93 -6.38
C ALA A 131 -7.36 3.47 -7.45
N LEU A 132 -8.61 3.19 -7.06
CA LEU A 132 -9.70 2.86 -8.00
C LEU A 132 -9.97 4.00 -8.98
N HIS A 133 -10.06 5.23 -8.49
CA HIS A 133 -10.29 6.41 -9.33
C HIS A 133 -9.13 6.63 -10.31
N ARG A 134 -7.88 6.61 -9.82
CA ARG A 134 -6.70 6.80 -10.68
C ARG A 134 -6.48 5.66 -11.69
N SER A 135 -6.87 4.44 -11.32
CA SER A 135 -6.90 3.32 -12.27
C SER A 135 -7.91 3.58 -13.39
N ALA A 136 -9.10 4.08 -13.04
CA ALA A 136 -10.11 4.41 -14.04
C ALA A 136 -9.65 5.55 -14.98
N GLU A 137 -8.97 6.59 -14.46
CA GLU A 137 -8.36 7.65 -15.29
C GLU A 137 -7.37 7.05 -16.31
N ALA A 138 -6.49 6.15 -15.85
CA ALA A 138 -5.52 5.48 -16.72
C ALA A 138 -6.21 4.58 -17.77
N TYR A 139 -7.27 3.85 -17.39
CA TYR A 139 -8.04 3.03 -18.32
C TYR A 139 -8.76 3.87 -19.38
N VAL A 140 -9.38 4.99 -18.98
CA VAL A 140 -10.01 5.92 -19.93
C VAL A 140 -8.97 6.48 -20.91
N ALA A 141 -7.80 6.88 -20.43
CA ALA A 141 -6.70 7.38 -21.26
C ALA A 141 -6.17 6.32 -22.26
N LEU A 142 -6.28 5.03 -21.93
CA LEU A 142 -5.97 3.92 -22.83
C LEU A 142 -7.12 3.51 -23.75
N GLY A 143 -8.30 4.15 -23.66
CA GLY A 143 -9.50 3.78 -24.41
C GLY A 143 -10.23 2.55 -23.86
N LEU A 144 -9.83 2.04 -22.68
CA LEU A 144 -10.39 0.85 -22.04
C LEU A 144 -11.56 1.22 -21.10
N VAL A 145 -12.61 1.79 -21.66
CA VAL A 145 -13.74 2.37 -20.90
C VAL A 145 -14.47 1.31 -20.07
N GLU A 146 -14.57 0.07 -20.54
CA GLU A 146 -15.24 -1.00 -19.78
C GLU A 146 -14.45 -1.38 -18.51
N GLU A 147 -13.13 -1.35 -18.54
CA GLU A 147 -12.31 -1.56 -17.35
C GLU A 147 -12.47 -0.40 -16.35
N ALA A 148 -12.54 0.83 -16.84
CA ALA A 148 -12.85 1.97 -15.99
C ALA A 148 -14.23 1.85 -15.32
N ARG A 149 -15.25 1.34 -16.03
CA ARG A 149 -16.57 1.04 -15.46
C ARG A 149 -16.54 -0.07 -14.40
N ARG A 150 -15.63 -1.06 -14.55
CA ARG A 150 -15.42 -2.07 -13.50
C ARG A 150 -14.89 -1.44 -12.23
N MET A 151 -13.89 -0.55 -12.32
CA MET A 151 -13.37 0.20 -11.17
C MET A 151 -14.47 1.03 -10.51
N GLN A 152 -15.34 1.68 -11.30
CA GLN A 152 -16.50 2.43 -10.79
C GLN A 152 -17.45 1.54 -9.99
N LYS A 153 -17.83 0.37 -10.50
CA LYS A 153 -18.73 -0.55 -9.80
C LYS A 153 -18.16 -0.97 -8.45
N VAL A 154 -16.87 -1.29 -8.39
CA VAL A 154 -16.16 -1.63 -7.15
C VAL A 154 -16.17 -0.46 -6.18
N ALA A 155 -15.87 0.77 -6.65
CA ALA A 155 -15.85 1.96 -5.82
C ALA A 155 -17.24 2.32 -5.27
N VAL A 156 -18.29 2.24 -6.09
CA VAL A 156 -19.67 2.53 -5.67
C VAL A 156 -20.15 1.52 -4.63
N PHE A 157 -19.79 0.25 -4.79
CA PHE A 157 -20.23 -0.80 -3.86
C PHE A 157 -19.52 -0.70 -2.51
N ASN A 158 -18.17 -0.56 -2.51
CA ASN A 158 -17.38 -0.62 -1.28
C ASN A 158 -17.19 0.75 -0.60
N TYR A 159 -17.20 1.86 -1.37
CA TYR A 159 -16.84 3.20 -0.90
C TYR A 159 -17.85 4.27 -1.36
N PRO A 160 -19.17 4.09 -1.14
CA PRO A 160 -20.21 4.97 -1.70
C PRO A 160 -20.10 6.43 -1.22
N GLY A 161 -19.57 6.66 -0.01
CA GLY A 161 -19.39 7.99 0.58
C GLY A 161 -18.07 8.69 0.23
N SER A 162 -17.18 8.03 -0.50
CA SER A 162 -15.87 8.61 -0.83
C SER A 162 -15.97 9.71 -1.89
N ILE A 163 -15.19 10.78 -1.70
CA ILE A 163 -15.02 11.84 -2.71
C ILE A 163 -14.44 11.27 -4.02
N TRP A 164 -13.57 10.28 -3.94
CA TRP A 164 -12.99 9.61 -5.10
C TRP A 164 -14.04 8.87 -5.93
N THR A 165 -15.01 8.24 -5.26
CA THR A 165 -16.15 7.59 -5.91
C THR A 165 -17.01 8.62 -6.66
N GLN A 166 -17.21 9.81 -6.08
CA GLN A 166 -17.94 10.90 -6.75
C GLN A 166 -17.19 11.40 -7.98
N HIS A 167 -15.86 11.57 -7.89
CA HIS A 167 -15.02 11.96 -9.02
C HIS A 167 -15.05 10.89 -10.12
N LEU A 168 -14.97 9.61 -9.74
CA LEU A 168 -15.02 8.50 -10.67
C LEU A 168 -16.37 8.41 -11.41
N ASN A 169 -17.48 8.69 -10.73
CA ASN A 169 -18.80 8.77 -11.37
C ASN A 169 -18.84 9.88 -12.43
N LYS A 170 -18.25 11.04 -12.16
CA LYS A 170 -18.16 12.14 -13.15
C LYS A 170 -17.28 11.76 -14.33
N LEU A 171 -16.15 11.10 -14.08
CA LEU A 171 -15.22 10.62 -15.12
C LEU A 171 -15.92 9.70 -16.13
N ILE A 172 -16.75 8.76 -15.66
CA ILE A 172 -17.42 7.78 -16.51
C ILE A 172 -18.60 8.36 -17.29
N VAL A 173 -19.26 9.41 -16.77
CA VAL A 173 -20.38 10.09 -17.47
C VAL A 173 -19.88 10.88 -18.68
N ASP A 174 -18.71 11.50 -18.61
CA ASP A 174 -18.13 12.31 -19.70
C ASP A 174 -16.63 12.00 -19.85
N PRO A 175 -16.28 10.82 -20.43
CA PRO A 175 -14.88 10.39 -20.54
C PRO A 175 -14.03 11.32 -21.39
N GLU A 176 -14.60 11.93 -22.44
CA GLU A 176 -13.87 12.79 -23.38
C GLU A 176 -13.45 14.13 -22.76
N LYS A 177 -14.27 14.70 -21.86
CA LYS A 177 -13.92 15.93 -21.14
C LYS A 177 -12.98 15.71 -19.96
N SER A 178 -12.93 14.48 -19.45
CA SER A 178 -12.22 14.14 -18.23
C SER A 178 -10.86 13.46 -18.50
N ALA A 179 -10.59 13.04 -19.75
CA ALA A 179 -9.31 12.48 -20.14
C ALA A 179 -8.22 13.57 -20.15
N PRO A 180 -6.99 13.27 -19.67
CA PRO A 180 -5.86 14.19 -19.82
C PRO A 180 -5.71 14.61 -21.29
N GLN A 181 -5.72 15.92 -21.56
CA GLN A 181 -5.60 16.47 -22.91
C GLN A 181 -4.31 15.99 -23.55
N GLY A 182 -4.36 15.04 -24.48
CA GLY A 182 -3.19 14.60 -25.20
C GLY A 182 -3.33 13.32 -26.01
N LEU A 183 -4.24 12.41 -25.69
CA LEU A 183 -4.32 11.12 -26.38
C LEU A 183 -5.38 11.10 -27.50
N PHE A 184 -6.53 11.74 -27.29
CA PHE A 184 -7.58 11.77 -28.33
C PHE A 184 -7.23 12.74 -29.48
N ALA A 185 -6.48 13.81 -29.23
CA ALA A 185 -6.01 14.73 -30.28
C ALA A 185 -5.04 14.03 -31.25
N ARG A 186 -4.18 13.13 -30.77
CA ARG A 186 -3.23 12.40 -31.61
C ARG A 186 -3.84 11.28 -32.44
N SER A 187 -4.94 10.65 -32.00
CA SER A 187 -5.58 9.57 -32.74
C SER A 187 -6.42 10.10 -33.91
N VAL A 188 -7.01 11.29 -33.80
CA VAL A 188 -7.82 11.89 -34.87
C VAL A 188 -6.89 12.44 -35.97
N ASP A 189 -5.81 13.14 -35.61
CA ASP A 189 -4.85 13.66 -36.56
C ASP A 189 -4.05 12.56 -37.31
N ALA A 190 -3.77 11.42 -36.63
CA ALA A 190 -3.08 10.29 -37.25
C ALA A 190 -3.97 9.53 -38.25
N VAL A 191 -5.28 9.54 -38.08
CA VAL A 191 -6.22 8.90 -39.00
C VAL A 191 -6.52 9.80 -40.21
N THR A 192 -6.63 11.10 -40.01
CA THR A 192 -6.83 12.06 -41.11
C THR A 192 -5.64 12.20 -42.05
N SER A 193 -4.40 12.07 -41.52
CA SER A 193 -3.17 12.14 -42.35
C SER A 193 -2.89 10.87 -43.19
N ILE A 194 -3.68 9.81 -43.07
CA ILE A 194 -3.55 8.60 -43.91
C ILE A 194 -4.50 8.67 -45.12
N PHE A 195 -5.44 9.60 -45.13
CA PHE A 195 -6.44 9.75 -46.21
C PHE A 195 -6.29 11.03 -47.05
N ASP A 196 -5.27 11.87 -46.80
CA ASP A 196 -4.79 12.95 -47.67
C ASP A 196 -3.46 12.49 -48.36
#